data_f4cf7159c3b5779d37831b6a79388fc8
#
_entry.id   f4cf7159c3b5779d37831b6a79388fc8
#
_cell.length_a   1.000
_cell.length_b   1.000
_cell.length_c   1.000
_cell.angle_alpha   90.00
_cell.angle_beta   90.00
_cell.angle_gamma   90.00
#
_symmetry.space_group_name_H-M   'P 1'
#
loop_
_entity.id
_entity.type
_entity.pdbx_description
1 polymer ?
#
loop_
_entity_poly.entity_id
_entity_poly.type
_entity_poly.pdbx_seq_one_letter_code
_entity_poly.pdbx_strand_id
1 'polypeptide(L)'
;MRPVRLRNYIFYLLALTITLPLLVLRYSQYRMIEQEIRKDDLLLVEDALALSNNIKNRVDSAKTLVVMSASTLQVYGTEDKSALRAILKSILTEVPYFLNIHYGDVNGDVIVFEPPKNARNESNEGVSHTNRDHWSHIRNRDSVYISDVIMATGAANVPIVNICAPAINKSGKIIGYAVSALDLRKLCKIT
;
A
#
# COMPACT_ATOMS: atom_id res chain seq x y z
N MET A 1 74.81 41.96 -1.13
CA MET A 1 73.40 41.40 -1.27
C MET A 1 73.13 40.55 -0.08
N ARG A 2 72.09 40.83 0.69
CA ARG A 2 71.82 40.19 1.98
C ARG A 2 71.34 38.72 1.76
N PRO A 3 72.02 37.69 2.27
CA PRO A 3 71.69 36.27 2.10
C PRO A 3 70.31 35.88 2.63
N VAL A 4 69.73 36.73 3.44
CA VAL A 4 68.41 36.55 4.03
C VAL A 4 67.26 36.51 2.98
N ARG A 5 67.38 37.27 1.89
CA ARG A 5 66.35 37.34 0.85
C ARG A 5 66.24 36.04 0.01
N LEU A 6 67.33 35.42 -0.33
CA LEU A 6 67.33 34.18 -1.11
C LEU A 6 66.75 32.98 -0.35
N ARG A 7 67.09 32.87 0.93
CA ARG A 7 66.55 31.84 1.84
C ARG A 7 65.05 31.92 1.96
N ASN A 8 64.51 33.16 2.08
CA ASN A 8 63.04 33.35 2.18
C ASN A 8 62.32 33.00 0.86
N TYR A 9 62.87 33.31 -0.29
CA TYR A 9 62.31 32.91 -1.58
C TYR A 9 62.25 31.41 -1.75
N ILE A 10 63.31 30.68 -1.41
CA ILE A 10 63.35 29.22 -1.44
C ILE A 10 62.29 28.64 -0.51
N PHE A 11 62.13 29.20 0.69
CA PHE A 11 61.12 28.73 1.65
C PHE A 11 59.68 28.95 1.14
N TYR A 12 59.36 30.10 0.54
CA TYR A 12 58.05 30.36 -0.06
C TYR A 12 57.77 29.45 -1.25
N LEU A 13 58.77 29.17 -2.07
CA LEU A 13 58.62 28.31 -3.23
C LEU A 13 58.36 26.87 -2.79
N LEU A 14 59.06 26.39 -1.77
CA LEU A 14 58.88 25.06 -1.17
C LEU A 14 57.50 24.95 -0.46
N ALA A 15 57.09 25.99 0.23
CA ALA A 15 55.76 26.03 0.83
C ALA A 15 54.64 25.99 -0.23
N LEU A 16 54.79 26.73 -1.32
CA LEU A 16 53.81 26.77 -2.42
C LEU A 16 53.69 25.41 -3.14
N THR A 17 54.84 24.73 -3.37
CA THR A 17 54.83 23.40 -4.03
C THR A 17 54.19 22.30 -3.20
N ILE A 18 54.11 22.44 -1.88
CA ILE A 18 53.46 21.51 -0.99
C ILE A 18 51.97 21.88 -0.76
N THR A 19 51.68 23.19 -0.51
CA THR A 19 50.35 23.61 -0.18
C THR A 19 49.36 23.57 -1.33
N LEU A 20 49.84 23.89 -2.57
CA LEU A 20 48.96 23.88 -3.74
C LEU A 20 48.40 22.48 -4.09
N PRO A 21 49.21 21.40 -4.15
CA PRO A 21 48.68 20.05 -4.34
C PRO A 21 47.77 19.58 -3.22
N LEU A 22 48.04 19.95 -1.97
CA LEU A 22 47.18 19.60 -0.85
C LEU A 22 45.80 20.29 -0.92
N LEU A 23 45.74 21.53 -1.37
CA LEU A 23 44.48 22.25 -1.61
C LEU A 23 43.70 21.61 -2.75
N VAL A 24 44.35 21.26 -3.84
CA VAL A 24 43.71 20.56 -4.98
C VAL A 24 43.16 19.20 -4.55
N LEU A 25 43.92 18.43 -3.77
CA LEU A 25 43.50 17.15 -3.22
C LEU A 25 42.27 17.31 -2.31
N ARG A 26 42.30 18.29 -1.39
CA ARG A 26 41.15 18.60 -0.50
C ARG A 26 39.92 18.99 -1.30
N TYR A 27 40.08 19.84 -2.31
CA TYR A 27 38.99 20.27 -3.18
C TYR A 27 38.40 19.08 -3.97
N SER A 28 39.25 18.21 -4.51
CA SER A 28 38.78 17.03 -5.24
C SER A 28 38.05 16.04 -4.34
N GLN A 29 38.53 15.81 -3.12
CA GLN A 29 37.85 14.98 -2.12
C GLN A 29 36.48 15.57 -1.73
N TYR A 30 36.41 16.86 -1.51
CA TYR A 30 35.15 17.54 -1.20
C TYR A 30 34.12 17.36 -2.33
N ARG A 31 34.54 17.53 -3.58
CA ARG A 31 33.67 17.34 -4.75
C ARG A 31 33.21 15.90 -4.92
N MET A 32 34.06 14.93 -4.63
CA MET A 32 33.66 13.50 -4.66
C MET A 32 32.60 13.18 -3.61
N ILE A 33 32.80 13.65 -2.37
CA ILE A 33 31.82 13.45 -1.28
C ILE A 33 30.48 14.10 -1.64
N GLU A 34 30.49 15.33 -2.15
CA GLU A 34 29.25 16.03 -2.57
C GLU A 34 28.51 15.28 -3.69
N GLN A 35 29.23 14.69 -4.64
CA GLN A 35 28.64 13.89 -5.71
C GLN A 35 28.06 12.57 -5.19
N GLU A 36 28.73 11.95 -4.23
CA GLU A 36 28.27 10.69 -3.61
C GLU A 36 26.98 10.90 -2.81
N ILE A 37 26.93 11.96 -1.98
CA ILE A 37 25.70 12.35 -1.24
C ILE A 37 24.52 12.60 -2.21
N ARG A 38 24.76 13.35 -3.28
CA ARG A 38 23.70 13.63 -4.28
C ARG A 38 23.19 12.36 -4.98
N LYS A 39 24.05 11.39 -5.23
CA LYS A 39 23.66 10.10 -5.82
C LYS A 39 22.78 9.31 -4.85
N ASP A 40 23.17 9.25 -3.58
CA ASP A 40 22.42 8.54 -2.55
C ASP A 40 21.02 9.17 -2.35
N ASP A 41 20.93 10.50 -2.32
CA ASP A 41 19.65 11.21 -2.25
C ASP A 41 18.75 10.92 -3.46
N LEU A 42 19.30 10.87 -4.66
CA LEU A 42 18.54 10.54 -5.87
C LEU A 42 18.02 9.09 -5.85
N LEU A 43 18.86 8.15 -5.42
CA LEU A 43 18.47 6.73 -5.29
C LEU A 43 17.34 6.56 -4.25
N LEU A 44 17.43 7.24 -3.10
CA LEU A 44 16.38 7.20 -2.08
C LEU A 44 15.04 7.74 -2.60
N VAL A 45 15.05 8.81 -3.39
CA VAL A 45 13.85 9.38 -4.01
C VAL A 45 13.28 8.41 -5.05
N GLU A 46 14.13 7.79 -5.87
CA GLU A 46 13.70 6.81 -6.87
C GLU A 46 13.08 5.57 -6.23
N ASP A 47 13.69 5.03 -5.18
CA ASP A 47 13.17 3.91 -4.41
C ASP A 47 11.83 4.25 -3.74
N ALA A 48 11.71 5.44 -3.16
CA ALA A 48 10.46 5.91 -2.56
C ALA A 48 9.33 6.04 -3.59
N LEU A 49 9.64 6.56 -4.79
CA LEU A 49 8.68 6.65 -5.88
C LEU A 49 8.27 5.28 -6.41
N ALA A 50 9.22 4.36 -6.56
CA ALA A 50 8.95 2.98 -6.98
C ALA A 50 8.04 2.27 -5.97
N LEU A 51 8.31 2.41 -4.67
CA LEU A 51 7.48 1.86 -3.60
C LEU A 51 6.07 2.46 -3.63
N SER A 52 5.95 3.79 -3.74
CA SER A 52 4.67 4.49 -3.82
C SER A 52 3.83 4.00 -5.00
N ASN A 53 4.43 3.86 -6.19
CA ASN A 53 3.77 3.36 -7.37
C ASN A 53 3.34 1.89 -7.21
N ASN A 54 4.16 1.06 -6.58
CA ASN A 54 3.83 -0.35 -6.30
C ASN A 54 2.61 -0.45 -5.38
N ILE A 55 2.59 0.30 -4.28
CA ILE A 55 1.46 0.33 -3.33
C ILE A 55 0.20 0.82 -4.05
N LYS A 56 0.30 1.91 -4.82
CA LYS A 56 -0.83 2.44 -5.60
C LYS A 56 -1.40 1.38 -6.55
N ASN A 57 -0.56 0.70 -7.32
CA ASN A 57 -0.98 -0.34 -8.27
C ASN A 57 -1.67 -1.51 -7.55
N ARG A 58 -1.18 -1.94 -6.38
CA ARG A 58 -1.81 -2.98 -5.56
C ARG A 58 -3.19 -2.56 -5.06
N VAL A 59 -3.34 -1.31 -4.60
CA VAL A 59 -4.64 -0.77 -4.16
C VAL A 59 -5.61 -0.67 -5.33
N ASP A 60 -5.18 -0.18 -6.49
CA ASP A 60 -6.03 -0.08 -7.68
C ASP A 60 -6.45 -1.47 -8.20
N SER A 61 -5.56 -2.45 -8.16
CA SER A 61 -5.90 -3.84 -8.46
C SER A 61 -6.91 -4.41 -7.45
N ALA A 62 -6.72 -4.15 -6.17
CA ALA A 62 -7.66 -4.57 -5.13
C ALA A 62 -9.05 -3.96 -5.34
N LYS A 63 -9.13 -2.65 -5.67
CA LYS A 63 -10.40 -1.99 -6.02
C LYS A 63 -11.11 -2.70 -7.17
N THR A 64 -10.37 -2.97 -8.24
CA THR A 64 -10.91 -3.65 -9.41
C THR A 64 -11.47 -5.03 -9.04
N LEU A 65 -10.73 -5.81 -8.24
CA LEU A 65 -11.18 -7.14 -7.81
C LEU A 65 -12.44 -7.07 -6.93
N VAL A 66 -12.54 -6.09 -6.03
CA VAL A 66 -13.74 -5.92 -5.19
C VAL A 66 -14.95 -5.53 -6.04
N VAL A 67 -14.79 -4.64 -7.03
CA VAL A 67 -15.86 -4.28 -7.98
C VAL A 67 -16.30 -5.49 -8.80
N MET A 68 -15.35 -6.25 -9.33
CA MET A 68 -15.64 -7.48 -10.06
C MET A 68 -16.35 -8.51 -9.17
N SER A 69 -15.92 -8.67 -7.93
CA SER A 69 -16.60 -9.52 -6.94
C SER A 69 -18.04 -9.07 -6.72
N ALA A 70 -18.28 -7.77 -6.48
CA ALA A 70 -19.64 -7.25 -6.33
C ALA A 70 -20.52 -7.57 -7.55
N SER A 71 -19.95 -7.50 -8.75
CA SER A 71 -20.66 -7.82 -9.99
C SER A 71 -21.06 -9.29 -10.09
N THR A 72 -20.37 -10.22 -9.42
CA THR A 72 -20.76 -11.63 -9.43
C THR A 72 -22.11 -11.89 -8.77
N LEU A 73 -22.52 -11.03 -7.81
CA LEU A 73 -23.87 -11.10 -7.21
C LEU A 73 -24.99 -10.87 -8.24
N GLN A 74 -24.71 -10.18 -9.34
CA GLN A 74 -25.69 -10.02 -10.43
C GLN A 74 -25.93 -11.34 -11.18
N VAL A 75 -24.94 -12.23 -11.21
CA VAL A 75 -24.98 -13.51 -11.94
C VAL A 75 -25.52 -14.64 -11.08
N TYR A 76 -25.02 -14.75 -9.84
CA TYR A 76 -25.32 -15.87 -8.95
C TYR A 76 -26.43 -15.54 -7.93
N GLY A 77 -26.81 -14.25 -7.80
CA GLY A 77 -27.69 -13.82 -6.72
C GLY A 77 -27.05 -13.96 -5.35
N THR A 78 -27.86 -13.87 -4.30
CA THR A 78 -27.43 -14.07 -2.90
C THR A 78 -27.66 -15.49 -2.41
N GLU A 79 -28.33 -16.34 -3.19
CA GLU A 79 -28.79 -17.67 -2.80
C GLU A 79 -27.70 -18.74 -3.01
N ASP A 80 -26.91 -18.64 -4.08
CA ASP A 80 -25.84 -19.61 -4.37
C ASP A 80 -24.58 -19.33 -3.57
N LYS A 81 -24.65 -19.55 -2.26
CA LYS A 81 -23.52 -19.34 -1.34
C LYS A 81 -22.31 -20.19 -1.69
N SER A 82 -22.50 -21.34 -2.33
CA SER A 82 -21.40 -22.24 -2.71
C SER A 82 -20.55 -21.63 -3.83
N ALA A 83 -21.19 -21.17 -4.89
CA ALA A 83 -20.50 -20.49 -5.99
C ALA A 83 -19.82 -19.20 -5.51
N LEU A 84 -20.54 -18.38 -4.73
CA LEU A 84 -20.00 -17.15 -4.17
C LEU A 84 -18.75 -17.42 -3.31
N ARG A 85 -18.77 -18.45 -2.46
CA ARG A 85 -17.63 -18.83 -1.63
C ARG A 85 -16.43 -19.29 -2.46
N ALA A 86 -16.66 -20.08 -3.50
CA ALA A 86 -15.59 -20.55 -4.39
C ALA A 86 -14.86 -19.36 -5.04
N ILE A 87 -15.61 -18.35 -5.46
CA ILE A 87 -15.04 -17.11 -6.05
C ILE A 87 -14.22 -16.36 -5.01
N LEU A 88 -14.77 -16.10 -3.80
CA LEU A 88 -14.04 -15.38 -2.75
C LEU A 88 -12.77 -16.10 -2.33
N LYS A 89 -12.83 -17.42 -2.21
CA LYS A 89 -11.67 -18.25 -1.87
C LYS A 89 -10.58 -18.17 -2.93
N SER A 90 -10.94 -18.21 -4.22
CA SER A 90 -9.99 -18.02 -5.32
C SER A 90 -9.29 -16.66 -5.23
N ILE A 91 -10.06 -15.58 -5.05
CA ILE A 91 -9.50 -14.23 -4.92
C ILE A 91 -8.55 -14.14 -3.72
N LEU A 92 -8.95 -14.67 -2.56
CA LEU A 92 -8.13 -14.61 -1.35
C LEU A 92 -6.83 -15.41 -1.50
N THR A 93 -6.83 -16.49 -2.28
CA THR A 93 -5.63 -17.30 -2.55
C THR A 93 -4.65 -16.56 -3.46
N GLU A 94 -5.16 -15.84 -4.47
CA GLU A 94 -4.35 -15.13 -5.46
C GLU A 94 -3.81 -13.77 -4.94
N VAL A 95 -4.46 -13.19 -3.93
CA VAL A 95 -4.14 -11.85 -3.43
C VAL A 95 -3.67 -11.92 -1.97
N PRO A 96 -2.36 -12.12 -1.73
CA PRO A 96 -1.82 -12.43 -0.41
C PRO A 96 -1.93 -11.28 0.61
N TYR A 97 -2.16 -10.04 0.15
CA TYR A 97 -2.38 -8.89 1.01
C TYR A 97 -3.85 -8.67 1.40
N PHE A 98 -4.80 -9.47 0.90
CA PHE A 98 -6.14 -9.52 1.47
C PHE A 98 -6.11 -10.29 2.79
N LEU A 99 -6.72 -9.70 3.82
CA LEU A 99 -6.95 -10.37 5.10
C LEU A 99 -8.22 -11.22 5.04
N ASN A 100 -9.26 -10.67 4.44
CA ASN A 100 -10.55 -11.30 4.21
C ASN A 100 -11.28 -10.64 3.04
N ILE A 101 -12.31 -11.32 2.57
CA ILE A 101 -13.25 -10.79 1.59
C ILE A 101 -14.64 -11.39 1.86
N HIS A 102 -15.69 -10.60 1.70
CA HIS A 102 -17.05 -11.07 1.96
C HIS A 102 -18.09 -10.38 1.10
N TYR A 103 -19.24 -11.03 0.99
CA TYR A 103 -20.46 -10.50 0.41
C TYR A 103 -21.48 -10.22 1.51
N GLY A 104 -22.24 -9.15 1.34
CA GLY A 104 -23.41 -8.85 2.15
C GLY A 104 -24.64 -8.57 1.29
N ASP A 105 -25.80 -8.67 1.90
CA ASP A 105 -27.10 -8.42 1.29
C ASP A 105 -27.52 -6.94 1.38
N VAL A 106 -28.71 -6.65 0.89
CA VAL A 106 -29.31 -5.30 0.91
C VAL A 106 -29.66 -4.80 2.30
N ASN A 107 -29.70 -5.68 3.30
CA ASN A 107 -30.01 -5.34 4.70
C ASN A 107 -28.74 -5.02 5.50
N GLY A 108 -27.55 -5.31 4.93
CA GLY A 108 -26.26 -5.16 5.57
C GLY A 108 -25.77 -6.41 6.29
N ASP A 109 -26.45 -7.55 6.09
CA ASP A 109 -26.07 -8.81 6.70
C ASP A 109 -25.05 -9.55 5.83
N VAL A 110 -24.01 -10.10 6.46
CA VAL A 110 -22.95 -10.86 5.77
C VAL A 110 -23.49 -12.23 5.34
N ILE A 111 -23.48 -12.48 4.03
CA ILE A 111 -24.00 -13.72 3.42
C ILE A 111 -22.92 -14.80 3.35
N VAL A 112 -21.76 -14.43 2.84
CA VAL A 112 -20.58 -15.29 2.65
C VAL A 112 -19.35 -14.52 3.06
N PHE A 113 -18.51 -15.15 3.87
CA PHE A 113 -17.26 -14.57 4.36
C PHE A 113 -16.10 -15.53 4.16
N GLU A 114 -14.98 -15.06 3.61
CA GLU A 114 -13.78 -15.88 3.47
C GLU A 114 -12.59 -15.19 4.16
N PRO A 115 -11.96 -15.83 5.15
CA PRO A 115 -12.23 -17.16 5.72
C PRO A 115 -13.54 -17.16 6.55
N PRO A 116 -14.30 -18.27 6.57
CA PRO A 116 -15.66 -18.30 7.15
C PRO A 116 -15.68 -18.15 8.67
N LYS A 117 -14.55 -18.38 9.32
CA LYS A 117 -14.40 -18.25 10.78
C LYS A 117 -13.29 -17.27 11.13
N ASN A 118 -13.47 -16.57 12.22
CA ASN A 118 -12.44 -15.72 12.81
C ASN A 118 -11.43 -16.55 13.63
N ALA A 119 -10.40 -15.89 14.17
CA ALA A 119 -9.36 -16.55 14.97
C ALA A 119 -9.88 -17.18 16.29
N ARG A 120 -11.11 -16.85 16.72
CA ARG A 120 -11.78 -17.46 17.86
C ARG A 120 -12.69 -18.64 17.46
N ASN A 121 -12.62 -19.10 16.20
CA ASN A 121 -13.46 -20.14 15.62
C ASN A 121 -14.96 -19.79 15.56
N GLU A 122 -15.33 -18.52 15.70
CA GLU A 122 -16.69 -18.00 15.56
C GLU A 122 -16.99 -17.73 14.08
N SER A 123 -18.27 -17.92 13.67
CA SER A 123 -18.70 -17.61 12.31
C SER A 123 -18.67 -16.11 12.04
N ASN A 124 -18.13 -15.74 10.88
CA ASN A 124 -18.21 -14.36 10.37
C ASN A 124 -19.48 -14.12 9.54
N GLU A 125 -20.28 -15.16 9.27
CA GLU A 125 -21.49 -15.08 8.46
C GLU A 125 -22.73 -14.84 9.34
N GLY A 126 -23.72 -14.14 8.79
CA GLY A 126 -24.93 -13.74 9.51
C GLY A 126 -24.72 -12.54 10.43
N VAL A 127 -23.53 -11.93 10.44
CA VAL A 127 -23.26 -10.74 11.24
C VAL A 127 -23.74 -9.51 10.49
N SER A 128 -24.46 -8.62 11.16
CA SER A 128 -24.89 -7.36 10.57
C SER A 128 -23.78 -6.31 10.57
N HIS A 129 -23.57 -5.68 9.42
CA HIS A 129 -22.63 -4.60 9.21
C HIS A 129 -23.28 -3.21 9.11
N THR A 130 -24.55 -3.08 9.49
CA THR A 130 -25.31 -1.81 9.41
C THR A 130 -24.70 -0.67 10.24
N ASN A 131 -23.91 -0.99 11.25
CA ASN A 131 -23.18 -0.06 12.11
C ASN A 131 -21.75 0.24 11.61
N ARG A 132 -21.36 -0.24 10.43
CA ARG A 132 -20.04 0.00 9.86
C ARG A 132 -20.08 1.17 8.88
N ASP A 133 -19.01 1.97 8.85
CA ASP A 133 -18.94 3.16 8.00
C ASP A 133 -19.15 2.84 6.50
N HIS A 134 -18.59 1.73 6.02
CA HIS A 134 -18.76 1.31 4.63
C HIS A 134 -20.23 1.05 4.26
N TRP A 135 -21.09 0.69 5.22
CA TRP A 135 -22.50 0.48 4.94
C TRP A 135 -23.23 1.78 4.53
N SER A 136 -22.91 2.90 5.16
CA SER A 136 -23.49 4.21 4.80
C SER A 136 -23.10 4.61 3.36
N HIS A 137 -21.86 4.37 2.97
CA HIS A 137 -21.36 4.64 1.61
C HIS A 137 -22.01 3.76 0.56
N ILE A 138 -22.18 2.46 0.85
CA ILE A 138 -22.89 1.51 -0.03
C ILE A 138 -24.32 1.99 -0.27
N ARG A 139 -25.04 2.38 0.77
CA ARG A 139 -26.42 2.87 0.64
C ARG A 139 -26.54 4.15 -0.18
N ASN A 140 -25.55 5.03 -0.12
CA ASN A 140 -25.47 6.27 -0.89
C ASN A 140 -25.06 6.04 -2.36
N ARG A 141 -24.83 4.79 -2.76
CA ARG A 141 -24.43 4.37 -4.13
C ARG A 141 -23.06 4.89 -4.55
N ASP A 142 -22.15 5.06 -3.62
CA ASP A 142 -20.75 5.32 -3.96
C ASP A 142 -20.22 4.15 -4.78
N SER A 143 -19.53 4.45 -5.86
CA SER A 143 -19.05 3.41 -6.78
C SER A 143 -18.06 2.45 -6.13
N VAL A 144 -17.13 3.00 -5.36
CA VAL A 144 -16.17 2.28 -4.50
C VAL A 144 -15.83 3.17 -3.33
N TYR A 145 -15.85 2.62 -2.14
CA TYR A 145 -15.41 3.31 -0.93
C TYR A 145 -14.15 2.66 -0.39
N ILE A 146 -13.18 3.47 0.01
CA ILE A 146 -11.96 3.05 0.72
C ILE A 146 -12.02 3.70 2.11
N SER A 147 -11.96 2.88 3.16
CA SER A 147 -12.01 3.38 4.53
C SER A 147 -10.69 4.04 4.95
N ASP A 148 -10.75 4.79 6.04
CA ASP A 148 -9.56 5.11 6.81
C ASP A 148 -8.88 3.83 7.33
N VAL A 149 -7.64 4.00 7.84
CA VAL A 149 -6.91 2.91 8.48
C VAL A 149 -7.58 2.60 9.82
N ILE A 150 -8.01 1.36 9.99
CA ILE A 150 -8.62 0.86 11.22
C ILE A 150 -7.91 -0.40 11.70
N MET A 151 -8.09 -0.74 12.99
CA MET A 151 -7.61 -2.02 13.52
C MET A 151 -8.65 -3.11 13.26
N ALA A 152 -8.20 -4.25 12.71
CA ALA A 152 -9.08 -5.39 12.46
C ALA A 152 -9.68 -5.92 13.77
N THR A 153 -11.01 -6.04 13.82
CA THR A 153 -11.74 -6.42 15.05
C THR A 153 -11.80 -7.93 15.30
N GLY A 154 -11.51 -8.76 14.30
CA GLY A 154 -11.65 -10.22 14.33
C GLY A 154 -10.50 -10.99 14.95
N ALA A 155 -9.83 -10.50 16.01
CA ALA A 155 -8.67 -11.11 16.69
C ALA A 155 -7.33 -11.03 15.91
N ALA A 156 -7.31 -10.50 14.69
CA ALA A 156 -6.06 -10.34 13.94
C ALA A 156 -5.21 -9.17 14.48
N ASN A 157 -5.84 -8.16 15.11
CA ASN A 157 -5.22 -6.95 15.67
C ASN A 157 -4.15 -6.35 14.73
N VAL A 158 -4.51 -6.17 13.47
CA VAL A 158 -3.62 -5.64 12.42
C VAL A 158 -4.24 -4.41 11.80
N PRO A 159 -3.44 -3.42 11.34
CA PRO A 159 -3.95 -2.27 10.62
C PRO A 159 -4.43 -2.70 9.24
N ILE A 160 -5.68 -2.36 8.94
CA ILE A 160 -6.34 -2.67 7.68
C ILE A 160 -6.97 -1.42 7.06
N VAL A 161 -7.19 -1.51 5.76
CA VAL A 161 -8.07 -0.63 5.00
C VAL A 161 -9.14 -1.50 4.35
N ASN A 162 -10.40 -1.12 4.50
CA ASN A 162 -11.49 -1.78 3.80
C ASN A 162 -11.73 -1.12 2.44
N ILE A 163 -11.88 -1.95 1.43
CA ILE A 163 -12.40 -1.55 0.11
C ILE A 163 -13.76 -2.18 -0.05
N CYS A 164 -14.79 -1.41 -0.37
CA CYS A 164 -16.13 -1.92 -0.58
C CYS A 164 -16.75 -1.36 -1.86
N ALA A 165 -17.59 -2.17 -2.49
CA ALA A 165 -18.32 -1.83 -3.69
C ALA A 165 -19.77 -2.35 -3.62
N PRO A 166 -20.77 -1.55 -4.02
CA PRO A 166 -22.14 -2.01 -4.15
C PRO A 166 -22.29 -2.95 -5.36
N ALA A 167 -23.10 -3.98 -5.20
CA ALA A 167 -23.60 -4.79 -6.30
C ALA A 167 -24.90 -4.16 -6.80
N ILE A 168 -24.90 -3.67 -8.04
CA ILE A 168 -26.02 -2.95 -8.64
C ILE A 168 -26.55 -3.75 -9.83
N ASN A 169 -27.85 -4.07 -9.84
CA ASN A 169 -28.46 -4.80 -10.92
C ASN A 169 -28.68 -3.91 -12.18
N LYS A 170 -29.15 -4.53 -13.28
CA LYS A 170 -29.39 -3.83 -14.55
C LYS A 170 -30.42 -2.68 -14.46
N SER A 171 -31.29 -2.67 -13.44
CA SER A 171 -32.24 -1.59 -13.19
C SER A 171 -31.68 -0.49 -12.28
N GLY A 172 -30.41 -0.53 -11.93
CA GLY A 172 -29.75 0.46 -11.06
C GLY A 172 -30.06 0.29 -9.57
N LYS A 173 -30.69 -0.85 -9.17
CA LYS A 173 -30.97 -1.13 -7.75
C LYS A 173 -29.81 -1.90 -7.10
N ILE A 174 -29.46 -1.51 -5.87
CA ILE A 174 -28.51 -2.26 -5.06
C ILE A 174 -29.13 -3.60 -4.67
N ILE A 175 -28.39 -4.70 -4.93
CA ILE A 175 -28.79 -6.07 -4.60
C ILE A 175 -27.91 -6.71 -3.54
N GLY A 176 -26.82 -6.05 -3.15
CA GLY A 176 -25.86 -6.47 -2.16
C GLY A 176 -24.59 -5.67 -2.25
N TYR A 177 -23.52 -6.19 -1.67
CA TYR A 177 -22.21 -5.52 -1.69
C TYR A 177 -21.07 -6.53 -1.52
N ALA A 178 -19.87 -6.12 -1.92
CA ALA A 178 -18.62 -6.82 -1.62
C ALA A 178 -17.70 -5.93 -0.80
N VAL A 179 -16.99 -6.51 0.16
CA VAL A 179 -15.96 -5.83 0.96
C VAL A 179 -14.74 -6.72 1.08
N SER A 180 -13.56 -6.11 0.96
CA SER A 180 -12.28 -6.75 1.28
C SER A 180 -11.50 -5.90 2.27
N ALA A 181 -10.85 -6.54 3.24
CA ALA A 181 -9.90 -5.91 4.14
C ALA A 181 -8.47 -6.18 3.67
N LEU A 182 -7.70 -5.12 3.45
CA LEU A 182 -6.28 -5.18 3.09
C LEU A 182 -5.43 -5.10 4.35
N ASP A 183 -4.55 -6.09 4.57
CA ASP A 183 -3.51 -6.04 5.62
C ASP A 183 -2.37 -5.12 5.16
N LEU A 184 -2.25 -3.94 5.78
CA LEU A 184 -1.24 -2.95 5.39
C LEU A 184 0.20 -3.45 5.60
N ARG A 185 0.43 -4.36 6.54
CA ARG A 185 1.76 -4.96 6.76
C ARG A 185 2.18 -5.86 5.60
N LYS A 186 1.21 -6.53 4.96
CA LYS A 186 1.44 -7.37 3.77
C LYS A 186 1.48 -6.52 2.50
N LEU A 187 0.65 -5.49 2.43
CA LEU A 187 0.60 -4.57 1.29
C LEU A 187 1.94 -3.86 1.08
N CYS A 188 2.60 -3.44 2.17
CA CYS A 188 3.87 -2.72 2.14
C CYS A 188 5.12 -3.63 2.08
N LYS A 189 4.97 -4.96 2.16
CA LYS A 189 6.12 -5.85 1.95
C LYS A 189 6.58 -5.80 0.50
N ILE A 190 7.80 -5.31 0.31
CA ILE A 190 8.52 -5.42 -0.95
C ILE A 190 9.00 -6.87 -1.05
N THR A 191 8.50 -7.60 -2.02
CA THR A 191 9.07 -8.90 -2.43
C THR A 191 10.06 -8.66 -3.53
#